data_6074c5fe4dffde937ac7e93661bf882a
#
_entry.id   6074c5fe4dffde937ac7e93661bf882a
#
_cell.length_a   1.000
_cell.length_b   1.000
_cell.length_c   1.000
_cell.angle_alpha   90.00
_cell.angle_beta   90.00
_cell.angle_gamma   90.00
#
_symmetry.space_group_name_H-M   'P 1'
#
loop_
_entity.id
_entity.type
_entity.pdbx_description
1 polymer ?
#
loop_
_entity_poly.entity_id
_entity_poly.type
_entity_poly.pdbx_seq_one_letter_code
_entity_poly.pdbx_strand_id
1 'polypeptide(L)'
;RSLVSTQTNKNKQPKGRITRGKFVFLPEEKTDLMEEKNRAWKTVSSKYLFRRPWLTVRCEDMLLPNGNHIPEYYILEYPDWVNTIAITKDGKFVFVRQYRPGIERTCYELCAGVCEKEDASPLVSAQRELWEETGYGKGNWQEYMVISANPSTHTNLTYCFLATDVELIDHQHLEATEDISVHLSL
;
A
#
# COMPACT_ATOMS: atom_id res chain seq x y z
N ARG A 1 -56.88 -25.90 19.08
CA ARG A 1 -56.60 -24.80 18.12
C ARG A 1 -55.57 -23.91 18.78
N SER A 2 -54.32 -24.04 18.38
CA SER A 2 -53.17 -23.30 18.88
C SER A 2 -52.68 -22.39 17.77
N LEU A 3 -52.60 -21.11 18.06
CA LEU A 3 -52.06 -20.06 17.19
C LEU A 3 -50.54 -19.98 17.45
N VAL A 4 -49.74 -20.26 16.43
CA VAL A 4 -48.30 -20.05 16.42
C VAL A 4 -48.04 -18.65 15.93
N SER A 5 -47.42 -17.80 16.79
CA SER A 5 -46.98 -16.47 16.43
C SER A 5 -45.53 -16.56 15.88
N THR A 6 -45.36 -16.20 14.62
CA THR A 6 -44.07 -16.03 13.98
C THR A 6 -43.43 -14.72 14.40
N GLN A 7 -42.34 -14.78 15.15
CA GLN A 7 -41.46 -13.62 15.39
C GLN A 7 -40.54 -13.41 14.19
N THR A 8 -40.64 -12.26 13.56
CA THR A 8 -39.71 -11.79 12.52
C THR A 8 -38.44 -11.26 13.16
N ASN A 9 -37.36 -11.95 12.90
CA ASN A 9 -36.03 -11.57 13.34
C ASN A 9 -35.50 -10.43 12.44
N LYS A 10 -35.45 -9.19 12.95
CA LYS A 10 -34.86 -8.06 12.25
C LYS A 10 -33.34 -8.13 12.37
N ASN A 11 -32.66 -8.56 11.32
CA ASN A 11 -31.23 -8.46 11.16
C ASN A 11 -30.79 -6.97 11.22
N LYS A 12 -30.18 -6.56 12.33
CA LYS A 12 -29.42 -5.31 12.39
C LYS A 12 -28.06 -5.55 11.77
N GLN A 13 -27.80 -4.93 10.62
CA GLN A 13 -26.45 -4.79 10.09
C GLN A 13 -25.61 -3.93 11.06
N PRO A 14 -24.37 -4.32 11.35
CA PRO A 14 -23.47 -3.47 12.15
C PRO A 14 -23.05 -2.25 11.31
N LYS A 15 -23.33 -1.06 11.80
CA LYS A 15 -22.82 0.19 11.24
C LYS A 15 -21.33 0.28 11.57
N GLY A 16 -20.46 -0.11 10.67
CA GLY A 16 -19.03 0.09 10.78
C GLY A 16 -18.70 1.58 10.71
N ARG A 17 -18.17 2.14 11.79
CA ARG A 17 -17.64 3.50 11.86
C ARG A 17 -16.14 3.40 11.54
N ILE A 18 -15.73 3.84 10.34
CA ILE A 18 -14.31 3.92 9.96
C ILE A 18 -13.68 5.07 10.76
N THR A 19 -12.81 4.76 11.68
CA THR A 19 -11.97 5.73 12.39
C THR A 19 -10.60 5.81 11.71
N ARG A 20 -10.14 7.05 11.47
CA ARG A 20 -8.87 7.41 10.81
C ARG A 20 -7.67 6.67 11.41
N GLY A 21 -6.83 6.15 10.53
CA GLY A 21 -5.42 5.92 10.76
C GLY A 21 -5.06 4.90 11.84
N LYS A 22 -5.36 3.62 11.62
CA LYS A 22 -4.69 2.51 12.32
C LYS A 22 -4.55 1.35 11.35
N PHE A 23 -3.39 0.70 11.36
CA PHE A 23 -3.22 -0.63 10.79
C PHE A 23 -4.47 -1.45 11.10
N VAL A 24 -5.07 -2.07 10.06
CA VAL A 24 -6.18 -2.98 10.28
C VAL A 24 -5.61 -4.27 10.89
N PHE A 25 -5.37 -4.23 12.20
CA PHE A 25 -5.34 -5.45 12.97
C PHE A 25 -6.80 -5.88 13.20
N LEU A 26 -7.07 -7.17 13.09
CA LEU A 26 -8.35 -7.75 13.46
C LEU A 26 -8.74 -7.27 14.87
N PRO A 27 -10.04 -7.01 15.15
CA PRO A 27 -10.44 -6.56 16.47
C PRO A 27 -9.98 -7.55 17.54
N GLU A 28 -9.31 -7.04 18.56
CA GLU A 28 -8.96 -7.80 19.75
C GLU A 28 -10.26 -8.28 20.41
N GLU A 29 -10.60 -9.55 20.23
CA GLU A 29 -11.45 -10.22 21.20
C GLU A 29 -10.63 -10.31 22.48
N LYS A 30 -11.16 -9.73 23.56
CA LYS A 30 -10.61 -9.86 24.91
C LYS A 30 -10.73 -11.32 25.36
N THR A 31 -9.81 -12.14 24.91
CA THR A 31 -9.46 -13.37 25.63
C THR A 31 -8.38 -13.02 26.65
N ASP A 32 -8.43 -13.62 27.84
CA ASP A 32 -7.39 -13.54 28.87
C ASP A 32 -6.06 -14.00 28.26
N LEU A 33 -5.37 -13.07 27.62
CA LEU A 33 -4.10 -13.35 26.95
C LEU A 33 -3.00 -13.15 27.97
N MET A 34 -2.29 -14.23 28.26
CA MET A 34 -0.94 -14.19 28.79
C MET A 34 -0.19 -13.05 28.10
N GLU A 35 0.51 -12.19 28.86
CA GLU A 35 1.35 -11.10 28.32
C GLU A 35 2.00 -11.52 27.01
N GLU A 36 1.61 -10.86 25.91
CA GLU A 36 2.25 -11.12 24.61
C GLU A 36 3.73 -10.82 24.76
N LYS A 37 4.54 -11.85 24.85
CA LYS A 37 5.99 -11.70 24.91
C LYS A 37 6.44 -10.90 23.71
N ASN A 38 7.14 -9.80 23.95
CA ASN A 38 7.79 -9.03 22.90
C ASN A 38 8.60 -9.99 22.00
N ARG A 39 8.17 -10.14 20.74
CA ARG A 39 8.80 -11.04 19.75
C ARG A 39 9.82 -10.31 18.87
N ALA A 40 10.19 -9.08 19.24
CA ALA A 40 11.16 -8.30 18.47
C ALA A 40 12.52 -9.01 18.45
N TRP A 41 13.10 -9.06 17.27
CA TRP A 41 14.44 -9.58 17.06
C TRP A 41 15.47 -8.50 17.40
N LYS A 42 16.65 -8.92 17.83
CA LYS A 42 17.76 -8.01 18.12
C LYS A 42 18.78 -8.07 17.00
N THR A 43 19.07 -6.92 16.37
CA THR A 43 20.20 -6.78 15.46
C THR A 43 21.49 -6.77 16.29
N VAL A 44 22.36 -7.74 16.06
CA VAL A 44 23.68 -7.88 16.70
C VAL A 44 24.70 -7.04 15.95
N SER A 45 24.69 -7.13 14.64
CA SER A 45 25.52 -6.30 13.75
C SER A 45 24.81 -6.05 12.43
N SER A 46 25.22 -5.00 11.71
CA SER A 46 24.66 -4.62 10.42
C SER A 46 25.76 -4.14 9.48
N LYS A 47 25.72 -4.56 8.23
CA LYS A 47 26.68 -4.20 7.19
C LYS A 47 25.96 -3.93 5.88
N TYR A 48 26.18 -2.75 5.28
CA TYR A 48 25.70 -2.48 3.92
C TYR A 48 26.50 -3.27 2.89
N LEU A 49 25.78 -3.96 2.01
CA LEU A 49 26.35 -4.66 0.85
C LEU A 49 26.31 -3.78 -0.39
N PHE A 50 25.19 -3.06 -0.58
CA PHE A 50 24.97 -2.15 -1.69
C PHE A 50 24.33 -0.86 -1.18
N ARG A 51 24.77 0.27 -1.74
CA ARG A 51 24.15 1.60 -1.58
C ARG A 51 24.15 2.29 -2.93
N ARG A 52 23.07 2.10 -3.67
CA ARG A 52 22.83 2.69 -4.99
C ARG A 52 21.45 3.36 -4.99
N PRO A 53 21.18 4.29 -5.90
CA PRO A 53 19.89 5.02 -5.94
C PRO A 53 18.66 4.12 -5.85
N TRP A 54 18.66 2.97 -6.55
CA TRP A 54 17.52 2.05 -6.59
C TRP A 54 17.82 0.68 -5.98
N LEU A 55 18.92 0.55 -5.23
CA LEU A 55 19.30 -0.71 -4.59
C LEU A 55 20.12 -0.43 -3.34
N THR A 56 19.47 -0.37 -2.21
CA THR A 56 20.14 -0.34 -0.90
C THR A 56 19.84 -1.64 -0.17
N VAL A 57 20.89 -2.40 0.12
CA VAL A 57 20.82 -3.70 0.81
C VAL A 57 21.81 -3.72 1.95
N ARG A 58 21.33 -4.09 3.14
CA ARG A 58 22.18 -4.41 4.28
C ARG A 58 21.99 -5.87 4.70
N CYS A 59 23.06 -6.48 5.17
CA CYS A 59 23.08 -7.79 5.79
C CYS A 59 23.17 -7.59 7.31
N GLU A 60 22.28 -8.22 8.04
CA GLU A 60 22.20 -8.13 9.49
C GLU A 60 22.41 -9.49 10.13
N ASP A 61 23.12 -9.48 11.25
CA ASP A 61 23.22 -10.61 12.16
C ASP A 61 22.13 -10.45 13.23
N MET A 62 21.19 -11.41 13.29
CA MET A 62 19.96 -11.30 14.07
C MET A 62 19.89 -12.35 15.17
N LEU A 63 19.55 -11.93 16.38
CA LEU A 63 19.23 -12.80 17.51
C LEU A 63 17.71 -12.80 17.74
N LEU A 64 17.10 -13.99 17.64
CA LEU A 64 15.67 -14.20 17.84
C LEU A 64 15.31 -14.29 19.34
N PRO A 65 14.08 -14.02 19.73
CA PRO A 65 13.62 -14.13 21.12
C PRO A 65 13.71 -15.54 21.70
N ASN A 66 13.76 -16.57 20.87
CA ASN A 66 13.93 -17.97 21.28
C ASN A 66 15.40 -18.37 21.49
N GLY A 67 16.34 -17.41 21.30
CA GLY A 67 17.79 -17.62 21.43
C GLY A 67 18.48 -18.13 20.18
N ASN A 68 17.75 -18.42 19.12
CA ASN A 68 18.36 -18.80 17.84
C ASN A 68 18.99 -17.59 17.15
N HIS A 69 20.00 -17.87 16.34
CA HIS A 69 20.82 -16.88 15.64
C HIS A 69 20.68 -17.03 14.14
N ILE A 70 20.48 -15.91 13.43
CA ILE A 70 20.51 -15.85 11.97
C ILE A 70 21.68 -14.93 11.59
N PRO A 71 22.81 -15.49 11.17
CA PRO A 71 24.03 -14.69 10.93
C PRO A 71 23.94 -13.82 9.67
N GLU A 72 23.04 -14.15 8.76
CA GLU A 72 22.84 -13.40 7.51
C GLU A 72 21.34 -13.23 7.22
N TYR A 73 20.82 -12.05 7.56
CA TYR A 73 19.46 -11.63 7.20
C TYR A 73 19.51 -10.38 6.34
N TYR A 74 18.89 -10.42 5.17
CA TYR A 74 19.02 -9.35 4.19
C TYR A 74 17.82 -8.41 4.26
N ILE A 75 18.11 -7.11 4.43
CA ILE A 75 17.12 -6.03 4.46
C ILE A 75 17.32 -5.15 3.22
N LEU A 76 16.23 -4.87 2.51
CA LEU A 76 16.17 -3.96 1.39
C LEU A 76 15.52 -2.66 1.84
N GLU A 77 16.25 -1.56 1.68
CA GLU A 77 15.76 -0.22 2.02
C GLU A 77 15.22 0.45 0.76
N TYR A 78 13.94 0.78 0.81
CA TYR A 78 13.24 1.53 -0.22
C TYR A 78 12.55 2.75 0.39
N PRO A 79 12.33 3.82 -0.37
CA PRO A 79 11.37 4.86 0.01
C PRO A 79 9.97 4.28 0.09
N ASP A 80 9.08 4.95 0.79
CA ASP A 80 7.67 4.59 0.80
C ASP A 80 7.06 4.76 -0.61
N TRP A 81 6.03 3.98 -0.90
CA TRP A 81 5.32 4.00 -2.16
C TRP A 81 3.88 4.45 -1.98
N VAL A 82 3.31 4.93 -3.07
CA VAL A 82 1.88 5.19 -3.19
C VAL A 82 1.26 4.32 -4.27
N ASN A 83 -0.02 4.00 -4.11
CA ASN A 83 -0.81 3.28 -5.10
C ASN A 83 -2.22 3.85 -5.12
N THR A 84 -2.77 4.15 -6.30
CA THR A 84 -4.03 4.86 -6.44
C THR A 84 -5.02 4.09 -7.31
N ILE A 85 -6.16 3.72 -6.74
CA ILE A 85 -7.36 3.36 -7.49
C ILE A 85 -8.03 4.66 -7.92
N ALA A 86 -7.94 5.03 -9.19
CA ALA A 86 -8.55 6.22 -9.73
C ALA A 86 -9.79 5.86 -10.56
N ILE A 87 -10.92 6.52 -10.29
CA ILE A 87 -12.22 6.30 -10.95
C ILE A 87 -12.73 7.64 -11.48
N THR A 88 -13.00 7.69 -12.78
CA THR A 88 -13.54 8.88 -13.45
C THR A 88 -15.00 9.15 -13.07
N LYS A 89 -15.51 10.34 -13.39
CA LYS A 89 -16.93 10.70 -13.19
C LYS A 89 -17.92 9.79 -13.90
N ASP A 90 -17.52 9.20 -15.03
CA ASP A 90 -18.33 8.22 -15.78
C ASP A 90 -18.09 6.77 -15.35
N GLY A 91 -17.41 6.56 -14.21
CA GLY A 91 -17.28 5.27 -13.56
C GLY A 91 -16.19 4.37 -14.13
N LYS A 92 -15.28 4.88 -14.95
CA LYS A 92 -14.17 4.11 -15.51
C LYS A 92 -12.97 4.14 -14.60
N PHE A 93 -12.31 2.99 -14.44
CA PHE A 93 -11.00 2.89 -13.79
C PHE A 93 -9.91 3.44 -14.72
N VAL A 94 -8.97 4.19 -14.15
CA VAL A 94 -7.77 4.66 -14.83
C VAL A 94 -6.64 3.69 -14.53
N PHE A 95 -6.15 3.00 -15.55
CA PHE A 95 -5.00 2.11 -15.48
C PHE A 95 -3.83 2.68 -16.26
N VAL A 96 -2.64 2.32 -15.84
CA VAL A 96 -1.41 2.49 -16.62
C VAL A 96 -0.97 1.15 -17.20
N ARG A 97 -0.29 1.15 -18.34
CA ARG A 97 0.27 -0.04 -18.95
C ARG A 97 1.73 0.20 -19.26
N GLN A 98 2.60 -0.63 -18.70
CA GLN A 98 4.06 -0.54 -18.84
C GLN A 98 4.74 -1.90 -18.77
N TYR A 99 5.96 -1.98 -19.30
CA TYR A 99 6.79 -3.18 -19.23
C TYR A 99 7.51 -3.26 -17.88
N ARG A 100 7.44 -4.43 -17.24
CA ARG A 100 8.12 -4.69 -15.95
C ARG A 100 9.24 -5.72 -16.16
N PRO A 101 10.52 -5.27 -16.20
CA PRO A 101 11.66 -6.15 -16.47
C PRO A 101 11.79 -7.32 -15.48
N GLY A 102 11.46 -7.09 -14.21
CA GLY A 102 11.58 -8.12 -13.17
C GLY A 102 10.71 -9.37 -13.39
N ILE A 103 9.59 -9.21 -14.11
CA ILE A 103 8.67 -10.30 -14.45
C ILE A 103 8.55 -10.51 -15.96
N GLU A 104 9.35 -9.76 -16.75
CA GLU A 104 9.44 -9.83 -18.20
C GLU A 104 8.10 -9.71 -18.94
N ARG A 105 7.22 -8.82 -18.46
CA ARG A 105 5.86 -8.65 -18.98
C ARG A 105 5.43 -7.20 -19.06
N THR A 106 4.58 -6.91 -20.04
CA THR A 106 3.78 -5.68 -20.06
C THR A 106 2.50 -5.91 -19.26
N CYS A 107 2.28 -5.10 -18.22
CA CYS A 107 1.17 -5.25 -17.27
C CYS A 107 0.25 -4.03 -17.33
N TYR A 108 -1.03 -4.27 -17.02
CA TYR A 108 -1.94 -3.22 -16.59
C TYR A 108 -1.82 -3.08 -15.07
N GLU A 109 -1.64 -1.87 -14.62
CA GLU A 109 -1.40 -1.55 -13.22
C GLU A 109 -2.24 -0.35 -12.78
N LEU A 110 -2.46 -0.24 -11.48
CA LEU A 110 -2.91 1.01 -10.90
C LEU A 110 -1.77 2.02 -10.95
N CYS A 111 -2.09 3.31 -11.03
CA CYS A 111 -1.09 4.38 -10.92
C CYS A 111 -0.36 4.25 -9.57
N ALA A 112 0.95 4.25 -9.61
CA ALA A 112 1.78 4.01 -8.44
C ALA A 112 3.17 4.62 -8.61
N GLY A 113 3.76 5.11 -7.51
CA GLY A 113 5.10 5.64 -7.55
C GLY A 113 5.71 5.83 -6.16
N VAL A 114 6.75 6.62 -6.09
CA VAL A 114 7.56 6.83 -4.90
C VAL A 114 7.10 8.07 -4.14
N CYS A 115 7.05 7.97 -2.80
CA CYS A 115 6.97 9.16 -1.96
C CYS A 115 8.31 9.90 -2.01
N GLU A 116 8.33 11.05 -2.64
CA GLU A 116 9.53 11.90 -2.66
C GLU A 116 9.69 12.66 -1.35
N LYS A 117 10.93 13.06 -1.05
CA LYS A 117 11.24 13.79 0.19
C LYS A 117 10.63 15.19 0.22
N GLU A 118 10.39 15.74 -0.95
CA GLU A 118 9.82 17.06 -1.19
C GLU A 118 8.29 17.07 -1.05
N ASP A 119 7.66 15.89 -1.15
CA ASP A 119 6.22 15.75 -1.01
C ASP A 119 5.81 15.94 0.46
N ALA A 120 4.84 16.81 0.69
CA ALA A 120 4.38 17.14 2.05
C ALA A 120 3.68 15.96 2.76
N SER A 121 3.20 14.96 2.01
CA SER A 121 2.54 13.76 2.53
C SER A 121 2.40 12.70 1.44
N PRO A 122 2.14 11.41 1.80
CA PRO A 122 1.83 10.37 0.83
C PRO A 122 0.64 10.69 -0.08
N LEU A 123 -0.34 11.46 0.39
CA LEU A 123 -1.44 11.93 -0.45
C LEU A 123 -0.95 12.86 -1.56
N VAL A 124 -0.03 13.76 -1.27
CA VAL A 124 0.57 14.66 -2.28
C VAL A 124 1.35 13.84 -3.31
N SER A 125 2.13 12.85 -2.87
CA SER A 125 2.81 11.91 -3.78
C SER A 125 1.81 11.20 -4.70
N ALA A 126 0.72 10.66 -4.15
CA ALA A 126 -0.30 9.96 -4.92
C ALA A 126 -0.99 10.86 -5.96
N GLN A 127 -1.23 12.12 -5.61
CA GLN A 127 -1.81 13.11 -6.52
C GLN A 127 -0.83 13.51 -7.63
N ARG A 128 0.45 13.69 -7.31
CA ARG A 128 1.51 13.98 -8.27
C ARG A 128 1.69 12.83 -9.26
N GLU A 129 1.84 11.59 -8.77
CA GLU A 129 2.00 10.41 -9.62
C GLU A 129 0.81 10.19 -10.56
N LEU A 130 -0.43 10.33 -10.07
CA LEU A 130 -1.60 10.21 -10.92
C LEU A 130 -1.59 11.23 -12.03
N TRP A 131 -1.23 12.48 -11.72
CA TRP A 131 -1.16 13.54 -12.71
C TRP A 131 -0.02 13.32 -13.72
N GLU A 132 1.18 12.97 -13.25
CA GLU A 132 2.35 12.76 -14.10
C GLU A 132 2.16 11.57 -15.04
N GLU A 133 1.76 10.41 -14.49
CA GLU A 133 1.61 9.19 -15.28
C GLU A 133 0.37 9.21 -16.21
N THR A 134 -0.68 9.95 -15.85
CA THR A 134 -1.97 9.80 -16.55
C THR A 134 -2.59 11.08 -17.06
N GLY A 135 -2.20 12.24 -16.58
CA GLY A 135 -2.88 13.53 -16.82
C GLY A 135 -4.18 13.69 -16.04
N TYR A 136 -4.60 12.69 -15.27
CA TYR A 136 -5.79 12.78 -14.42
C TYR A 136 -5.48 13.43 -13.09
N GLY A 137 -6.47 14.15 -12.53
CA GLY A 137 -6.36 14.81 -11.23
C GLY A 137 -7.70 15.21 -10.68
N LYS A 138 -7.71 16.16 -9.72
CA LYS A 138 -8.90 16.54 -8.95
C LYS A 138 -9.56 15.35 -8.22
N GLY A 139 -10.90 15.38 -8.08
CA GLY A 139 -11.68 14.31 -7.48
C GLY A 139 -11.64 14.29 -5.95
N ASN A 140 -12.25 13.25 -5.38
CA ASN A 140 -12.35 13.03 -3.94
C ASN A 140 -11.37 11.92 -3.55
N TRP A 141 -10.48 12.21 -2.61
CA TRP A 141 -9.39 11.31 -2.21
C TRP A 141 -9.59 10.76 -0.82
N GLN A 142 -9.36 9.46 -0.68
CA GLN A 142 -9.42 8.76 0.59
C GLN A 142 -8.27 7.76 0.68
N GLU A 143 -7.47 7.83 1.76
CA GLU A 143 -6.58 6.74 2.14
C GLU A 143 -7.44 5.59 2.66
N TYR A 144 -7.30 4.40 2.09
CA TYR A 144 -8.08 3.24 2.51
C TYR A 144 -7.25 2.12 3.13
N MET A 145 -5.95 2.10 2.86
CA MET A 145 -5.07 1.05 3.38
C MET A 145 -3.61 1.52 3.38
N VAL A 146 -2.85 1.06 4.38
CA VAL A 146 -1.38 1.12 4.39
C VAL A 146 -0.87 -0.30 4.56
N ILE A 147 0.00 -0.75 3.68
CA ILE A 147 0.54 -2.12 3.68
C ILE A 147 2.06 -2.12 3.56
N SER A 148 2.66 -3.23 3.95
CA SER A 148 4.02 -3.58 3.53
C SER A 148 3.94 -4.66 2.45
N ALA A 149 4.52 -4.40 1.28
CA ALA A 149 4.51 -5.36 0.17
C ALA A 149 5.33 -6.62 0.49
N ASN A 150 6.37 -6.49 1.28
CA ASN A 150 7.19 -7.62 1.75
C ASN A 150 7.78 -7.32 3.15
N PRO A 151 6.99 -7.48 4.23
CA PRO A 151 7.41 -7.09 5.58
C PRO A 151 8.57 -7.92 6.14
N SER A 152 8.95 -9.02 5.50
CA SER A 152 10.10 -9.82 5.94
C SER A 152 11.44 -9.19 5.58
N THR A 153 11.52 -8.44 4.48
CA THR A 153 12.80 -7.91 3.99
C THR A 153 12.77 -6.43 3.59
N HIS A 154 11.62 -5.87 3.26
CA HIS A 154 11.52 -4.46 2.86
C HIS A 154 11.24 -3.55 4.05
N THR A 155 11.81 -2.35 4.03
CA THR A 155 11.64 -1.35 5.09
C THR A 155 10.48 -0.41 4.83
N ASN A 156 10.01 -0.31 3.60
CA ASN A 156 9.03 0.67 3.16
C ASN A 156 7.58 0.20 3.31
N LEU A 157 6.70 1.18 3.36
CA LEU A 157 5.26 1.00 3.31
C LEU A 157 4.71 1.43 1.94
N THR A 158 3.51 0.96 1.62
CA THR A 158 2.73 1.41 0.47
C THR A 158 1.42 2.02 0.98
N TYR A 159 1.23 3.30 0.71
CA TYR A 159 0.00 4.03 1.03
C TYR A 159 -0.97 3.93 -0.15
N CYS A 160 -2.13 3.35 0.09
CA CYS A 160 -3.12 3.06 -0.93
C CYS A 160 -4.27 4.06 -0.85
N PHE A 161 -4.56 4.73 -1.97
CA PHE A 161 -5.59 5.76 -2.09
C PHE A 161 -6.69 5.33 -3.05
N LEU A 162 -7.93 5.74 -2.74
CA LEU A 162 -9.06 5.75 -3.64
C LEU A 162 -9.32 7.21 -4.05
N ALA A 163 -9.28 7.48 -5.34
CA ALA A 163 -9.62 8.77 -5.94
C ALA A 163 -10.86 8.60 -6.83
N THR A 164 -11.98 9.19 -6.45
CA THR A 164 -13.23 9.14 -7.23
C THR A 164 -13.50 10.48 -7.89
N ASP A 165 -14.28 10.45 -8.98
CA ASP A 165 -14.61 11.64 -9.77
C ASP A 165 -13.38 12.37 -10.35
N VAL A 166 -12.32 11.61 -10.66
CA VAL A 166 -11.14 12.21 -11.28
C VAL A 166 -11.44 12.67 -12.71
N GLU A 167 -10.76 13.72 -13.12
CA GLU A 167 -10.92 14.34 -14.46
C GLU A 167 -9.57 14.35 -15.18
N LEU A 168 -9.60 14.18 -16.50
CA LEU A 168 -8.43 14.49 -17.34
C LEU A 168 -8.22 15.99 -17.33
N ILE A 169 -7.13 16.46 -16.74
CA ILE A 169 -6.85 17.89 -16.57
C ILE A 169 -5.63 18.36 -17.36
N ASP A 170 -4.79 17.42 -17.79
CA ASP A 170 -3.57 17.69 -18.54
C ASP A 170 -3.17 16.47 -19.40
N HIS A 171 -2.07 16.57 -20.13
CA HIS A 171 -1.39 15.45 -20.75
C HIS A 171 -0.45 14.75 -19.72
N GLN A 172 0.11 13.60 -20.11
CA GLN A 172 1.13 12.91 -19.31
C GLN A 172 2.43 13.72 -19.22
N HIS A 173 3.10 13.67 -18.08
CA HIS A 173 4.38 14.33 -17.80
C HIS A 173 5.46 13.29 -17.46
N LEU A 174 5.67 12.35 -18.37
CA LEU A 174 6.58 11.22 -18.16
C LEU A 174 8.04 11.66 -18.17
N GLU A 175 8.85 11.01 -17.36
CA GLU A 175 10.30 11.10 -17.45
C GLU A 175 10.82 10.41 -18.72
N ALA A 176 12.05 10.75 -19.14
CA ALA A 176 12.65 10.18 -20.34
C ALA A 176 12.87 8.65 -20.29
N THR A 177 12.80 8.07 -19.09
CA THR A 177 12.95 6.63 -18.82
C THR A 177 11.63 5.90 -18.68
N GLU A 178 10.50 6.59 -18.79
CA GLU A 178 9.16 6.05 -18.65
C GLU A 178 8.48 5.84 -19.99
N ASP A 179 7.98 4.63 -20.20
CA ASP A 179 7.17 4.24 -21.35
C ASP A 179 5.82 3.71 -20.86
N ILE A 180 4.92 4.65 -20.57
CA ILE A 180 3.63 4.39 -19.91
C ILE A 180 2.49 4.83 -20.83
N SER A 181 1.50 3.98 -21.03
CA SER A 181 0.25 4.31 -21.71
C SER A 181 -0.95 4.23 -20.78
N VAL A 182 -1.91 5.14 -20.92
CA VAL A 182 -3.13 5.22 -20.12
C VAL A 182 -4.25 4.40 -20.74
N HIS A 183 -4.97 3.65 -19.93
CA HIS A 183 -6.11 2.83 -20.34
C HIS A 183 -7.28 3.03 -19.39
N LEU A 184 -8.48 3.20 -19.95
CA LEU A 184 -9.73 3.28 -19.21
C LEU A 184 -10.50 1.96 -19.36
N SER A 185 -11.02 1.44 -18.26
CA SER A 185 -11.85 0.23 -18.24
C SER A 185 -13.05 0.41 -17.30
N LEU A 186 -14.18 -0.26 -17.63
CA LEU A 186 -15.34 -0.36 -16.76
C LEU A 186 -15.11 -1.41 -15.68
#